data_0452d57ab49a13c8f3d9b59019e67cc6
#
_entry.id   0452d57ab49a13c8f3d9b59019e67cc6
#
_cell.length_a   1.000
_cell.length_b   1.000
_cell.length_c   1.000
_cell.angle_alpha   90.00
_cell.angle_beta   90.00
_cell.angle_gamma   90.00
#
_symmetry.space_group_name_H-M   'P 1'
#
loop_
_entity.id
_entity.type
_entity.pdbx_description
1 polymer ?
#
loop_
_entity_poly.entity_id
_entity_poly.type
_entity_poly.pdbx_seq_one_letter_code
_entity_poly.pdbx_strand_id
1 'polypeptide(L)'
;MASHPESQSRLRRELQAAHAVAVGREKDASSTRRLPTVDEILDTRVPFLDAIIEETIRCSHIVPVTAREALVDTNILGHHIPKGTHVYLLSNGPSFLLPALAVDESLRTDAARAARDIHGVWDPANVADFVPERWLRPDGAFDPLAGPQMAFGGGPRGCFGRKMVYLELRIVVTILTLAFEFCDLDDALNTFNTRESSTEAPQDCYVKLRPVVDWDFDL
;
A
#
# COMPACT_ATOMS: atom_id res chain seq x y z
N MET A 1 1.54 -11.04 -3.53
CA MET A 1 0.46 -11.70 -4.32
C MET A 1 0.65 -13.21 -4.37
N ALA A 2 1.82 -13.74 -4.70
CA ALA A 2 2.07 -15.20 -4.66
C ALA A 2 1.80 -15.77 -3.25
N SER A 3 2.36 -15.17 -2.22
CA SER A 3 2.15 -15.59 -0.82
C SER A 3 0.73 -15.35 -0.27
N HIS A 4 -0.15 -14.71 -1.05
CA HIS A 4 -1.54 -14.39 -0.65
C HIS A 4 -2.52 -14.76 -1.78
N PRO A 5 -2.69 -16.06 -2.08
CA PRO A 5 -3.49 -16.53 -3.22
C PRO A 5 -4.98 -16.16 -3.11
N GLU A 6 -5.51 -16.05 -1.89
CA GLU A 6 -6.90 -15.64 -1.67
C GLU A 6 -7.12 -14.17 -2.05
N SER A 7 -6.23 -13.28 -1.61
CA SER A 7 -6.27 -11.86 -1.99
C SER A 7 -6.08 -11.68 -3.49
N GLN A 8 -5.16 -12.43 -4.11
CA GLN A 8 -4.97 -12.43 -5.55
C GLN A 8 -6.25 -12.87 -6.29
N SER A 9 -6.87 -13.95 -5.86
CA SER A 9 -8.09 -14.50 -6.47
C SER A 9 -9.28 -13.56 -6.30
N ARG A 10 -9.42 -12.94 -5.13
CA ARG A 10 -10.46 -11.94 -4.87
C ARG A 10 -10.26 -10.72 -5.76
N LEU A 11 -9.06 -10.14 -5.78
CA LEU A 11 -8.76 -8.96 -6.60
C LEU A 11 -9.05 -9.24 -8.08
N ARG A 12 -8.63 -10.40 -8.60
CA ARG A 12 -8.91 -10.78 -10.00
C ARG A 12 -10.40 -10.84 -10.29
N ARG A 13 -11.20 -11.44 -9.42
CA ARG A 13 -12.66 -11.50 -9.59
C ARG A 13 -13.29 -10.10 -9.62
N GLU A 14 -12.89 -9.22 -8.70
CA GLU A 14 -13.41 -7.85 -8.64
C GLU A 14 -13.00 -7.03 -9.87
N LEU A 15 -11.73 -7.14 -10.32
CA LEU A 15 -11.25 -6.48 -11.53
C LEU A 15 -11.95 -7.01 -12.80
N GLN A 16 -12.16 -8.32 -12.90
CA GLN A 16 -12.89 -8.92 -14.02
C GLN A 16 -14.35 -8.49 -14.07
N ALA A 17 -14.99 -8.28 -12.92
CA ALA A 17 -16.34 -7.76 -12.84
C ALA A 17 -16.39 -6.27 -13.23
N ALA A 18 -15.44 -5.48 -12.71
CA ALA A 18 -15.37 -4.04 -12.97
C ALA A 18 -15.05 -3.71 -14.44
N HIS A 19 -14.26 -4.57 -15.11
CA HIS A 19 -13.87 -4.41 -16.51
C HIS A 19 -14.51 -5.49 -17.42
N ALA A 20 -15.76 -5.89 -17.12
CA ALA A 20 -16.41 -7.03 -17.76
C ALA A 20 -16.46 -6.93 -19.30
N VAL A 21 -16.68 -5.74 -19.85
CA VAL A 21 -16.70 -5.49 -21.29
C VAL A 21 -15.32 -5.74 -21.92
N ALA A 22 -14.26 -5.15 -21.36
CA ALA A 22 -12.91 -5.30 -21.90
C ALA A 22 -12.43 -6.75 -21.86
N VAL A 23 -12.69 -7.47 -20.76
CA VAL A 23 -12.24 -8.87 -20.61
C VAL A 23 -13.18 -9.90 -21.24
N GLY A 24 -14.17 -9.47 -22.03
CA GLY A 24 -15.07 -10.34 -22.80
C GLY A 24 -16.03 -11.19 -21.94
N ARG A 25 -16.43 -10.70 -20.77
CA ARG A 25 -17.43 -11.35 -19.91
C ARG A 25 -18.86 -10.93 -20.20
N GLU A 26 -19.06 -9.72 -20.72
CA GLU A 26 -20.35 -9.30 -21.23
C GLU A 26 -20.44 -9.68 -22.71
N LYS A 27 -21.57 -10.27 -23.09
CA LYS A 27 -21.84 -10.74 -24.44
C LYS A 27 -22.18 -9.57 -25.36
N ASP A 28 -21.18 -8.82 -25.75
CA ASP A 28 -21.30 -8.06 -27.01
C ASP A 28 -20.57 -8.88 -28.07
N ALA A 29 -21.32 -9.35 -29.07
CA ALA A 29 -20.92 -10.39 -30.01
C ALA A 29 -19.77 -9.97 -30.96
N SER A 30 -19.15 -8.81 -30.73
CA SER A 30 -18.07 -8.27 -31.57
C SER A 30 -16.80 -7.89 -30.81
N SER A 31 -16.76 -8.00 -29.48
CA SER A 31 -15.59 -7.55 -28.73
C SER A 31 -14.55 -8.65 -28.59
N THR A 32 -13.42 -8.46 -29.23
CA THR A 32 -12.18 -9.19 -29.01
C THR A 32 -11.79 -9.00 -27.54
N ARG A 33 -11.46 -10.10 -26.86
CA ARG A 33 -11.02 -10.06 -25.47
C ARG A 33 -9.69 -9.30 -25.38
N ARG A 34 -9.66 -8.23 -24.60
CA ARG A 34 -8.50 -7.38 -24.44
C ARG A 34 -8.29 -6.97 -22.96
N LEU A 35 -7.14 -6.47 -22.65
CA LEU A 35 -6.91 -5.77 -21.37
C LEU A 35 -7.63 -4.40 -21.40
N PRO A 36 -8.08 -3.90 -20.24
CA PRO A 36 -8.64 -2.56 -20.16
C PRO A 36 -7.57 -1.51 -20.52
N THR A 37 -8.00 -0.43 -21.16
CA THR A 37 -7.13 0.73 -21.42
C THR A 37 -6.80 1.46 -20.14
N VAL A 38 -5.79 2.34 -20.20
CA VAL A 38 -5.40 3.18 -19.05
C VAL A 38 -6.59 4.02 -18.56
N ASP A 39 -7.33 4.64 -19.47
CA ASP A 39 -8.50 5.47 -19.13
C ASP A 39 -9.58 4.63 -18.42
N GLU A 40 -9.90 3.44 -18.95
CA GLU A 40 -10.84 2.53 -18.31
C GLU A 40 -10.40 2.10 -16.91
N ILE A 41 -9.09 1.90 -16.68
CA ILE A 41 -8.54 1.57 -15.36
C ILE A 41 -8.67 2.74 -14.40
N LEU A 42 -8.36 3.95 -14.87
CA LEU A 42 -8.36 5.15 -14.02
C LEU A 42 -9.78 5.62 -13.67
N ASP A 43 -10.74 5.45 -14.58
CA ASP A 43 -12.14 5.83 -14.37
C ASP A 43 -12.93 4.80 -13.53
N THR A 44 -12.44 3.56 -13.44
CA THR A 44 -13.12 2.48 -12.72
C THR A 44 -12.67 2.39 -11.28
N ARG A 45 -13.60 2.40 -10.33
CA ARG A 45 -13.30 2.23 -8.90
C ARG A 45 -13.44 0.77 -8.49
N VAL A 46 -12.36 0.24 -7.89
CA VAL A 46 -12.32 -1.10 -7.30
C VAL A 46 -11.77 -0.97 -5.89
N PRO A 47 -12.62 -0.93 -4.84
CA PRO A 47 -12.20 -0.68 -3.46
C PRO A 47 -11.13 -1.65 -2.96
N PHE A 48 -11.20 -2.91 -3.35
CA PHE A 48 -10.20 -3.89 -2.93
C PHE A 48 -8.84 -3.70 -3.63
N LEU A 49 -8.81 -3.14 -4.83
CA LEU A 49 -7.56 -2.71 -5.48
C LEU A 49 -6.89 -1.58 -4.67
N ASP A 50 -7.67 -0.59 -4.25
CA ASP A 50 -7.18 0.52 -3.43
C ASP A 50 -6.63 -0.01 -2.09
N ALA A 51 -7.33 -0.96 -1.47
CA ALA A 51 -6.91 -1.64 -0.24
C ALA A 51 -5.59 -2.43 -0.42
N ILE A 52 -5.45 -3.18 -1.50
CA ILE A 52 -4.21 -3.91 -1.85
C ILE A 52 -3.03 -2.93 -2.02
N ILE A 53 -3.25 -1.81 -2.72
CA ILE A 53 -2.21 -0.80 -2.95
C ILE A 53 -1.77 -0.18 -1.62
N GLU A 54 -2.70 0.26 -0.78
CA GLU A 54 -2.36 0.86 0.52
C GLU A 54 -1.64 -0.13 1.44
N GLU A 55 -2.09 -1.37 1.51
CA GLU A 55 -1.44 -2.38 2.33
C GLU A 55 -0.04 -2.73 1.80
N THR A 56 0.13 -2.80 0.48
CA THR A 56 1.44 -2.98 -0.14
C THR A 56 2.39 -1.83 0.22
N ILE A 57 1.93 -0.59 0.11
CA ILE A 57 2.71 0.60 0.46
C ILE A 57 3.05 0.60 1.96
N ARG A 58 2.11 0.23 2.82
CA ARG A 58 2.33 0.12 4.27
C ARG A 58 3.42 -0.89 4.60
N CYS A 59 3.42 -2.06 3.94
CA CYS A 59 4.36 -3.15 4.21
C CYS A 59 5.72 -2.99 3.51
N SER A 60 5.85 -2.13 2.51
CA SER A 60 7.07 -2.08 1.66
C SER A 60 8.23 -1.25 2.20
N HIS A 61 8.01 -0.37 3.18
CA HIS A 61 9.02 0.46 3.88
C HIS A 61 10.08 1.12 3.02
N ILE A 62 9.78 1.55 1.82
CA ILE A 62 10.74 2.10 0.85
C ILE A 62 11.60 3.21 1.46
N VAL A 63 11.04 4.04 2.33
CA VAL A 63 11.78 5.07 3.10
C VAL A 63 11.55 4.82 4.59
N PRO A 64 12.39 4.02 5.26
CA PRO A 64 12.16 3.60 6.65
C PRO A 64 12.29 4.75 7.65
N VAL A 65 13.05 5.79 7.30
CA VAL A 65 13.31 6.91 8.19
C VAL A 65 13.35 8.24 7.44
N THR A 66 12.77 9.28 8.04
CA THR A 66 12.92 10.67 7.58
C THR A 66 13.44 11.53 8.72
N ALA A 67 14.37 12.45 8.42
CA ALA A 67 14.91 13.37 9.41
C ALA A 67 14.19 14.72 9.35
N ARG A 68 14.05 15.36 10.51
CA ARG A 68 13.63 16.75 10.67
C ARG A 68 14.56 17.44 11.66
N GLU A 69 14.79 18.73 11.47
CA GLU A 69 15.52 19.57 12.41
C GLU A 69 14.56 20.46 13.18
N ALA A 70 14.71 20.55 14.49
CA ALA A 70 13.97 21.45 15.33
C ALA A 70 14.38 22.91 15.06
N LEU A 71 13.49 23.71 14.51
CA LEU A 71 13.77 25.12 14.18
C LEU A 71 13.74 26.05 15.40
N VAL A 72 13.11 25.60 16.47
CA VAL A 72 12.99 26.27 17.78
C VAL A 72 13.05 25.21 18.87
N ASP A 73 13.34 25.65 20.10
CA ASP A 73 13.17 24.78 21.25
C ASP A 73 11.73 24.29 21.32
N THR A 74 11.53 23.00 21.46
CA THR A 74 10.20 22.38 21.46
C THR A 74 10.13 21.24 22.45
N ASN A 75 8.94 20.67 22.61
CA ASN A 75 8.71 19.51 23.48
C ASN A 75 8.00 18.41 22.68
N ILE A 76 8.51 17.18 22.75
CA ILE A 76 7.89 16.02 22.11
C ILE A 76 7.67 14.97 23.22
N LEU A 77 6.41 14.65 23.50
CA LEU A 77 6.01 13.66 24.50
C LEU A 77 6.72 13.85 25.85
N GLY A 78 6.76 15.10 26.35
CA GLY A 78 7.38 15.44 27.63
C GLY A 78 8.91 15.65 27.59
N HIS A 79 9.58 15.33 26.48
CA HIS A 79 11.02 15.53 26.33
C HIS A 79 11.32 16.88 25.68
N HIS A 80 12.22 17.65 26.32
CA HIS A 80 12.73 18.90 25.76
C HIS A 80 13.65 18.61 24.58
N ILE A 81 13.37 19.23 23.44
CA ILE A 81 14.13 19.11 22.18
C ILE A 81 14.69 20.49 21.83
N PRO A 82 15.99 20.73 22.04
CA PRO A 82 16.63 21.99 21.71
C PRO A 82 16.57 22.30 20.22
N LYS A 83 16.56 23.58 19.86
CA LYS A 83 16.76 24.05 18.49
C LYS A 83 18.03 23.41 17.88
N GLY A 84 17.96 23.00 16.61
CA GLY A 84 19.04 22.33 15.89
C GLY A 84 19.11 20.82 16.12
N THR A 85 18.29 20.25 17.01
CA THR A 85 18.23 18.79 17.20
C THR A 85 17.62 18.10 16.00
N HIS A 86 18.27 17.07 15.51
CA HIS A 86 17.72 16.19 14.46
C HIS A 86 16.80 15.15 15.09
N VAL A 87 15.56 15.12 14.63
CA VAL A 87 14.53 14.15 15.02
C VAL A 87 14.29 13.19 13.87
N TYR A 88 14.44 11.90 14.12
CA TYR A 88 14.21 10.85 13.13
C TYR A 88 12.81 10.28 13.28
N LEU A 89 12.03 10.31 12.21
CA LEU A 89 10.68 9.77 12.14
C LEU A 89 10.75 8.41 11.44
N LEU A 90 10.44 7.35 12.17
CA LEU A 90 10.43 5.98 11.66
C LEU A 90 9.08 5.69 11.01
N SER A 91 9.08 5.14 9.80
CA SER A 91 7.87 4.73 9.06
C SER A 91 7.65 3.21 9.06
N ASN A 92 8.59 2.44 9.64
CA ASN A 92 8.56 0.97 9.71
C ASN A 92 8.56 0.42 11.15
N GLY A 93 8.49 1.30 12.13
CA GLY A 93 8.54 0.94 13.55
C GLY A 93 7.16 0.81 14.21
N PRO A 94 7.12 1.14 15.51
CA PRO A 94 5.88 1.14 16.29
C PRO A 94 4.77 1.97 15.64
N SER A 95 3.55 1.51 15.73
CA SER A 95 2.34 2.04 15.10
C SER A 95 2.20 1.79 13.60
N PHE A 96 3.24 1.32 12.90
CA PHE A 96 3.19 1.03 11.45
C PHE A 96 3.28 -0.47 11.17
N LEU A 97 4.29 -1.14 11.71
CA LEU A 97 4.54 -2.57 11.53
C LEU A 97 4.75 -3.31 12.85
N LEU A 98 4.94 -2.56 13.89
CA LEU A 98 4.98 -3.07 15.26
C LEU A 98 3.83 -2.46 16.04
N PRO A 99 3.37 -3.13 17.12
CA PRO A 99 2.36 -2.57 18.01
C PRO A 99 2.72 -1.15 18.45
N ALA A 100 1.73 -0.31 18.60
CA ALA A 100 1.92 1.04 19.10
C ALA A 100 2.53 1.03 20.50
N LEU A 101 3.48 1.93 20.76
CA LEU A 101 4.02 2.12 22.11
C LEU A 101 2.96 2.75 23.01
N ALA A 102 2.92 2.30 24.26
CA ALA A 102 2.14 2.97 25.29
C ALA A 102 2.73 4.35 25.58
N VAL A 103 1.92 5.37 25.40
CA VAL A 103 2.29 6.77 25.64
C VAL A 103 1.25 7.38 26.57
N ASP A 104 1.71 8.16 27.56
CA ASP A 104 0.81 8.95 28.40
C ASP A 104 0.09 9.99 27.52
N GLU A 105 -1.23 9.86 27.41
CA GLU A 105 -2.05 10.74 26.58
C GLU A 105 -2.00 12.21 26.99
N SER A 106 -1.67 12.50 28.27
CA SER A 106 -1.47 13.87 28.76
C SER A 106 -0.28 14.57 28.11
N LEU A 107 0.72 13.80 27.62
CA LEU A 107 1.90 14.31 26.95
C LEU A 107 1.67 14.64 25.46
N ARG A 108 0.53 14.22 24.90
CA ARG A 108 0.18 14.52 23.51
C ARG A 108 -0.41 15.92 23.39
N THR A 109 -0.09 16.60 22.30
CA THR A 109 -0.78 17.84 21.92
C THR A 109 -2.23 17.53 21.50
N ASP A 110 -3.11 18.55 21.55
CA ASP A 110 -4.49 18.40 21.08
C ASP A 110 -4.55 17.97 19.61
N ALA A 111 -3.67 18.51 18.76
CA ALA A 111 -3.57 18.11 17.36
C ALA A 111 -3.17 16.66 17.20
N ALA A 112 -2.27 16.14 18.03
CA ALA A 112 -1.85 14.73 17.98
C ALA A 112 -2.97 13.78 18.45
N ARG A 113 -3.74 14.19 19.47
CA ARG A 113 -4.95 13.46 19.91
C ARG A 113 -6.00 13.41 18.81
N ALA A 114 -6.33 14.55 18.22
CA ALA A 114 -7.31 14.65 17.14
C ALA A 114 -6.90 13.79 15.91
N ALA A 115 -5.61 13.78 15.54
CA ALA A 115 -5.13 12.94 14.45
C ALA A 115 -5.26 11.45 14.77
N ARG A 116 -5.00 11.05 16.02
CA ARG A 116 -5.19 9.67 16.47
C ARG A 116 -6.65 9.23 16.43
N ASP A 117 -7.56 10.11 16.80
CA ASP A 117 -9.01 9.83 16.77
C ASP A 117 -9.50 9.65 15.32
N ILE A 118 -8.87 10.30 14.35
CA ILE A 118 -9.19 10.15 12.92
C ILE A 118 -8.62 8.84 12.35
N HIS A 119 -7.35 8.55 12.60
CA HIS A 119 -6.65 7.40 11.99
C HIS A 119 -6.66 6.14 12.84
N GLY A 120 -6.99 6.24 14.13
CA GLY A 120 -6.96 5.10 15.05
C GLY A 120 -5.56 4.51 15.26
N VAL A 121 -5.53 3.22 15.54
CA VAL A 121 -4.34 2.37 15.69
C VAL A 121 -4.60 1.04 15.01
N TRP A 122 -3.56 0.48 14.40
CA TRP A 122 -3.64 -0.88 13.88
C TRP A 122 -3.80 -1.91 14.99
N ASP A 123 -4.54 -3.00 14.70
CA ASP A 123 -4.65 -4.13 15.61
C ASP A 123 -3.27 -4.75 15.86
N PRO A 124 -2.79 -4.77 17.11
CA PRO A 124 -1.46 -5.28 17.45
C PRO A 124 -1.30 -6.79 17.14
N ALA A 125 -2.40 -7.53 17.05
CA ALA A 125 -2.36 -8.96 16.76
C ALA A 125 -1.94 -9.28 15.30
N ASN A 126 -2.17 -8.35 14.37
CA ASN A 126 -1.90 -8.55 12.95
C ASN A 126 -1.24 -7.36 12.25
N VAL A 127 -0.68 -6.43 13.02
CA VAL A 127 -0.07 -5.21 12.46
C VAL A 127 1.10 -5.50 11.51
N ALA A 128 1.82 -6.61 11.72
CA ALA A 128 2.93 -7.04 10.85
C ALA A 128 2.45 -7.78 9.58
N ASP A 129 1.21 -8.26 9.57
CA ASP A 129 0.68 -9.09 8.49
C ASP A 129 0.17 -8.23 7.33
N PHE A 130 0.19 -8.82 6.14
CA PHE A 130 -0.43 -8.25 4.95
C PHE A 130 -1.93 -8.58 4.95
N VAL A 131 -2.75 -7.63 5.36
CA VAL A 131 -4.22 -7.75 5.50
C VAL A 131 -4.90 -6.58 4.80
N PRO A 132 -5.13 -6.63 3.50
CA PRO A 132 -5.77 -5.55 2.75
C PRO A 132 -7.16 -5.17 3.26
N GLU A 133 -7.88 -6.12 3.84
CA GLU A 133 -9.23 -5.94 4.37
C GLU A 133 -9.32 -4.85 5.43
N ARG A 134 -8.20 -4.55 6.13
CA ARG A 134 -8.16 -3.45 7.13
C ARG A 134 -8.48 -2.07 6.56
N TRP A 135 -8.32 -1.91 5.24
CA TRP A 135 -8.62 -0.69 4.50
C TRP A 135 -10.05 -0.63 3.95
N LEU A 136 -10.91 -1.58 4.32
CA LEU A 136 -12.30 -1.62 3.91
C LEU A 136 -13.23 -1.37 5.08
N ARG A 137 -14.24 -0.57 4.86
CA ARG A 137 -15.38 -0.41 5.78
C ARG A 137 -16.27 -1.64 5.76
N PRO A 138 -17.17 -1.79 6.74
CA PRO A 138 -18.13 -2.91 6.76
C PRO A 138 -19.05 -2.98 5.52
N ASP A 139 -19.27 -1.85 4.84
CA ASP A 139 -20.06 -1.79 3.59
C ASP A 139 -19.22 -2.14 2.34
N GLY A 140 -17.96 -2.48 2.51
CA GLY A 140 -17.00 -2.79 1.44
C GLY A 140 -16.36 -1.59 0.77
N ALA A 141 -16.68 -0.37 1.17
CA ALA A 141 -16.05 0.83 0.64
C ALA A 141 -14.61 0.97 1.16
N PHE A 142 -13.72 1.50 0.31
CA PHE A 142 -12.35 1.81 0.70
C PHE A 142 -12.30 2.95 1.72
N ASP A 143 -11.49 2.78 2.76
CA ASP A 143 -11.24 3.78 3.79
C ASP A 143 -9.78 4.24 3.79
N PRO A 144 -9.47 5.42 3.22
CA PRO A 144 -8.11 5.95 3.19
C PRO A 144 -7.59 6.39 4.59
N LEU A 145 -8.45 6.39 5.61
CA LEU A 145 -8.14 6.79 6.97
C LEU A 145 -8.19 5.63 7.97
N ALA A 146 -8.23 4.39 7.48
CA ALA A 146 -8.37 3.19 8.30
C ALA A 146 -7.29 3.02 9.38
N GLY A 147 -6.14 3.62 9.20
CA GLY A 147 -5.05 3.57 10.17
C GLY A 147 -3.86 4.46 9.81
N PRO A 148 -2.84 4.51 10.66
CA PRO A 148 -1.66 5.33 10.44
C PRO A 148 -0.86 4.85 9.23
N GLN A 149 -0.52 5.78 8.33
CA GLN A 149 0.29 5.57 7.14
C GLN A 149 1.30 6.71 6.98
N MET A 150 2.58 6.40 6.75
CA MET A 150 3.65 7.39 6.65
C MET A 150 4.64 7.15 5.51
N ALA A 151 4.34 6.18 4.63
CA ALA A 151 5.24 5.80 3.52
C ALA A 151 5.62 6.95 2.59
N PHE A 152 4.75 7.96 2.46
CA PHE A 152 5.01 9.17 1.67
C PHE A 152 5.36 10.40 2.53
N GLY A 153 5.60 10.22 3.81
CA GLY A 153 5.76 11.33 4.74
C GLY A 153 4.49 12.16 4.90
N GLY A 154 4.60 13.33 5.50
CA GLY A 154 3.47 14.20 5.78
C GLY A 154 3.79 15.69 5.73
N GLY A 155 2.72 16.50 5.67
CA GLY A 155 2.80 17.95 5.65
C GLY A 155 3.51 18.53 4.42
N PRO A 156 4.10 19.74 4.52
CA PRO A 156 4.74 20.42 3.40
C PRO A 156 5.95 19.68 2.80
N ARG A 157 6.47 18.68 3.51
CA ARG A 157 7.63 17.85 3.09
C ARG A 157 7.21 16.45 2.68
N GLY A 158 5.92 16.20 2.48
CA GLY A 158 5.42 14.96 1.90
C GLY A 158 5.95 14.72 0.50
N CYS A 159 5.91 13.46 0.06
CA CYS A 159 6.39 13.05 -1.26
C CYS A 159 5.61 13.76 -2.38
N PHE A 160 6.33 14.46 -3.25
CA PHE A 160 5.75 15.13 -4.42
C PHE A 160 5.18 14.11 -5.43
N GLY A 161 5.84 12.97 -5.59
CA GLY A 161 5.45 11.91 -6.53
C GLY A 161 4.30 11.02 -6.06
N ARG A 162 3.71 11.24 -4.88
CA ARG A 162 2.67 10.38 -4.31
C ARG A 162 1.55 10.05 -5.30
N LYS A 163 0.99 11.06 -5.97
CA LYS A 163 -0.10 10.85 -6.93
C LYS A 163 0.31 9.96 -8.10
N MET A 164 1.53 10.15 -8.62
CA MET A 164 2.07 9.36 -9.73
C MET A 164 2.21 7.89 -9.33
N VAL A 165 2.76 7.61 -8.15
CA VAL A 165 2.89 6.23 -7.64
C VAL A 165 1.54 5.52 -7.55
N TYR A 166 0.50 6.19 -7.03
CA TYR A 166 -0.84 5.59 -6.98
C TYR A 166 -1.41 5.28 -8.38
N LEU A 167 -1.20 6.16 -9.34
CA LEU A 167 -1.62 5.91 -10.74
C LEU A 167 -0.87 4.73 -11.35
N GLU A 168 0.45 4.69 -11.20
CA GLU A 168 1.29 3.61 -11.69
C GLU A 168 0.92 2.26 -11.06
N LEU A 169 0.81 2.20 -9.73
CA LEU A 169 0.41 0.98 -9.04
C LEU A 169 -0.97 0.50 -9.45
N ARG A 170 -1.93 1.41 -9.61
CA ARG A 170 -3.26 1.07 -10.07
C ARG A 170 -3.25 0.43 -11.45
N ILE A 171 -2.51 1.00 -12.39
CA ILE A 171 -2.38 0.46 -13.76
C ILE A 171 -1.64 -0.89 -13.72
N VAL A 172 -0.47 -0.94 -13.13
CA VAL A 172 0.39 -2.13 -13.13
C VAL A 172 -0.27 -3.30 -12.41
N VAL A 173 -0.83 -3.09 -11.21
CA VAL A 173 -1.49 -4.15 -10.44
C VAL A 173 -2.72 -4.66 -11.18
N THR A 174 -3.51 -3.78 -11.81
CA THR A 174 -4.67 -4.19 -12.61
C THR A 174 -4.26 -5.07 -13.78
N ILE A 175 -3.33 -4.60 -14.61
CA ILE A 175 -2.88 -5.33 -15.80
C ILE A 175 -2.26 -6.67 -15.42
N LEU A 176 -1.33 -6.68 -14.46
CA LEU A 176 -0.65 -7.92 -14.05
C LEU A 176 -1.63 -8.92 -13.42
N THR A 177 -2.59 -8.47 -12.62
CA THR A 177 -3.58 -9.37 -11.99
C THR A 177 -4.56 -9.95 -13.00
N LEU A 178 -4.93 -9.19 -14.03
CA LEU A 178 -5.80 -9.68 -15.11
C LEU A 178 -5.07 -10.63 -16.05
N ALA A 179 -3.81 -10.32 -16.38
CA ALA A 179 -3.03 -11.07 -17.35
C ALA A 179 -2.39 -12.34 -16.79
N PHE A 180 -1.95 -12.29 -15.52
CA PHE A 180 -1.13 -13.34 -14.95
C PHE A 180 -1.62 -13.79 -13.57
N GLU A 181 -1.33 -15.06 -13.28
CA GLU A 181 -1.34 -15.60 -11.93
C GLU A 181 0.08 -15.60 -11.39
N PHE A 182 0.27 -15.04 -10.19
CA PHE A 182 1.52 -15.11 -9.45
C PHE A 182 1.54 -16.46 -8.72
N CYS A 183 2.40 -17.34 -9.18
CA CYS A 183 2.56 -18.67 -8.60
C CYS A 183 3.60 -18.67 -7.49
N ASP A 184 3.51 -19.64 -6.60
CA ASP A 184 4.49 -19.85 -5.55
C ASP A 184 5.90 -20.05 -6.14
N LEU A 185 6.88 -19.50 -5.43
CA LEU A 185 8.30 -19.67 -5.70
C LEU A 185 8.87 -20.74 -4.76
N ASP A 186 9.97 -21.34 -5.18
CA ASP A 186 10.79 -22.15 -4.28
C ASP A 186 11.30 -21.27 -3.13
N ASP A 187 11.35 -21.81 -1.91
CA ASP A 187 11.74 -21.06 -0.69
C ASP A 187 13.07 -20.33 -0.84
N ALA A 188 14.01 -20.90 -1.58
CA ALA A 188 15.31 -20.28 -1.85
C ALA A 188 15.23 -18.98 -2.67
N LEU A 189 14.18 -18.80 -3.45
CA LEU A 189 13.93 -17.61 -4.29
C LEU A 189 12.90 -16.66 -3.67
N ASN A 190 12.10 -17.14 -2.73
CA ASN A 190 11.07 -16.36 -2.06
C ASN A 190 11.66 -15.63 -0.85
N THR A 191 12.53 -14.66 -1.11
CA THR A 191 13.22 -13.89 -0.07
C THR A 191 12.66 -12.48 0.03
N PHE A 192 12.65 -11.95 1.26
CA PHE A 192 12.32 -10.54 1.54
C PHE A 192 13.59 -9.74 1.89
N ASN A 193 14.75 -10.21 1.45
CA ASN A 193 16.01 -9.51 1.68
C ASN A 193 16.00 -8.17 0.95
N THR A 194 16.45 -7.14 1.66
CA THR A 194 16.53 -5.77 1.13
C THR A 194 17.97 -5.31 1.04
N ARG A 195 18.21 -4.37 0.14
CA ARG A 195 19.42 -3.54 0.12
C ARG A 195 19.09 -2.23 0.79
N GLU A 196 19.84 -1.92 1.82
CA GLU A 196 19.72 -0.65 2.53
C GLU A 196 20.58 0.42 1.85
N SER A 197 19.95 1.54 1.54
CA SER A 197 20.59 2.79 1.14
C SER A 197 19.78 3.96 1.72
N SER A 198 19.64 5.06 1.00
CA SER A 198 18.66 6.10 1.37
C SER A 198 17.21 5.61 1.25
N THR A 199 17.00 4.53 0.50
CA THR A 199 15.74 3.80 0.36
C THR A 199 16.02 2.31 0.52
N GLU A 200 15.04 1.56 1.02
CA GLU A 200 15.07 0.10 0.96
C GLU A 200 14.53 -0.37 -0.38
N ALA A 201 15.26 -1.28 -1.02
CA ALA A 201 14.83 -1.94 -2.23
C ALA A 201 15.03 -3.45 -2.09
N PRO A 202 14.19 -4.28 -2.71
CA PRO A 202 14.43 -5.72 -2.75
C PRO A 202 15.84 -6.00 -3.27
N GLN A 203 16.55 -6.93 -2.63
CA GLN A 203 17.84 -7.40 -3.14
C GLN A 203 17.64 -8.13 -4.48
N ASP A 204 16.61 -8.97 -4.52
CA ASP A 204 16.16 -9.72 -5.69
C ASP A 204 14.63 -9.69 -5.73
N CYS A 205 14.05 -9.75 -6.93
CA CYS A 205 12.60 -9.77 -7.12
C CYS A 205 12.25 -10.84 -8.15
N TYR A 206 12.31 -12.10 -7.75
CA TYR A 206 11.89 -13.21 -8.59
C TYR A 206 10.36 -13.32 -8.59
N VAL A 207 9.80 -13.57 -9.76
CA VAL A 207 8.38 -13.86 -9.93
C VAL A 207 8.19 -15.05 -10.87
N LYS A 208 7.24 -15.92 -10.54
CA LYS A 208 6.80 -17.01 -11.41
C LYS A 208 5.38 -16.69 -11.85
N LEU A 209 5.24 -16.40 -13.13
CA LEU A 209 3.97 -15.99 -13.72
C LEU A 209 3.40 -17.10 -14.60
N ARG A 210 2.09 -17.30 -14.51
CA ARG A 210 1.32 -18.15 -15.41
C ARG A 210 0.25 -17.28 -16.09
N PRO A 211 0.14 -17.23 -17.42
CA PRO A 211 -0.95 -16.53 -18.09
C PRO A 211 -2.29 -17.05 -17.59
N VAL A 212 -3.22 -16.13 -17.30
CA VAL A 212 -4.59 -16.49 -16.87
C VAL A 212 -5.42 -16.90 -18.08
N VAL A 213 -5.10 -16.33 -19.25
CA VAL A 213 -5.75 -16.58 -20.54
C VAL A 213 -4.78 -16.29 -21.66
N ASP A 214 -5.06 -16.87 -22.82
CA ASP A 214 -4.41 -16.47 -24.07
C ASP A 214 -4.99 -15.10 -24.46
N TRP A 215 -4.21 -14.06 -24.20
CA TRP A 215 -4.49 -12.72 -24.68
C TRP A 215 -3.88 -12.58 -26.08
N ASP A 216 -4.67 -12.10 -27.04
CA ASP A 216 -4.09 -11.64 -28.31
C ASP A 216 -3.32 -10.33 -28.01
N PHE A 217 -2.01 -10.48 -27.79
CA PHE A 217 -1.11 -9.33 -27.78
C PHE A 217 -0.70 -9.07 -29.23
N ASP A 218 -1.33 -8.13 -29.89
CA ASP A 218 -0.78 -7.50 -31.09
C ASP A 218 0.43 -6.65 -30.62
N LEU A 219 1.64 -7.22 -30.73
CA LEU A 219 2.92 -6.55 -30.49
C LEU A 219 3.40 -5.82 -31.74
#